data_7da14fe59f47349c9251acf4a3df2ba3
#
_entry.id   7da14fe59f47349c9251acf4a3df2ba3
#
_cell.length_a   1.000
_cell.length_b   1.000
_cell.length_c   1.000
_cell.angle_alpha   90.00
_cell.angle_beta   90.00
_cell.angle_gamma   90.00
#
_symmetry.space_group_name_H-M   'P 1'
#
loop_
_entity.id
_entity.type
_entity.pdbx_description
1 polymer ?
#
loop_
_entity_poly.entity_id
_entity_poly.type
_entity_poly.pdbx_seq_one_letter_code
_entity_poly.pdbx_strand_id
1 'polypeptide(L)'
;MMDPKTKVVIIGAGPTGLGAAYRLKELGHENFTMYDRAPYIGGLSASFTDAAGFTWDIGGHVMFSHYKYYDDCFDKLMGKDFQLNNRECWVRMFNSWVPYPFQNNIRYLPKQEAFECMAGLIEAQTKRDHKAAKNFKEFIDAVFGDGIAKHFMIPYNFKVWAHPAEMMNKEWIGERVAVLDINRALRNVMLGGDDFGWGPNNQFKFPLFGGTGEFYRRFEKPLAGHVQLNKTVDFVNMGKKEVRFKDGEVVKYDKLITSMPLDVLCNDVLNGEVPREIKRATAGLKKSGGYMVGIGLKQPCPSTKSWMYFPEDNCPFYRVTYLSNYSKYMTPDAATHYSLLCETSYSEFKHVNEATIVEDTIKGLINAGLLKEEDRKDIVSTWTYHAKYSYPTPTVDRDAILAQAIPFLERHDIYSRGRFGMWKYEVANTDHSLMQGVELINRLLLGEAESTIGIKYESTLDGRNAATHERSHLAGSGDPKKMKELAELTKSHAHATGETVKPTPHFNVTTAATGAAARPAKAANNPGDKAEVHVSEEEL
;
A
#
# COMPACT_ATOMS: atom_id res chain seq x y z
N MET A 1 19.98 -23.05 12.45
CA MET A 1 20.51 -21.78 11.88
C MET A 1 21.00 -22.04 10.48
N MET A 2 20.74 -21.15 9.55
CA MET A 2 21.10 -21.29 8.14
C MET A 2 22.64 -21.20 7.98
N ASP A 3 23.23 -22.12 7.18
CA ASP A 3 24.66 -22.11 6.88
C ASP A 3 25.03 -20.87 6.04
N PRO A 4 26.18 -20.19 6.28
CA PRO A 4 26.64 -19.07 5.45
C PRO A 4 26.76 -19.38 3.96
N LYS A 5 26.91 -20.66 3.58
CA LYS A 5 26.97 -21.11 2.19
C LYS A 5 25.58 -21.28 1.56
N THR A 6 24.51 -21.26 2.34
CA THR A 6 23.14 -21.40 1.84
C THR A 6 22.83 -20.33 0.80
N LYS A 7 22.45 -20.74 -0.40
CA LYS A 7 22.09 -19.83 -1.48
C LYS A 7 20.64 -19.37 -1.34
N VAL A 8 20.43 -18.09 -1.10
CA VAL A 8 19.11 -17.49 -1.01
C VAL A 8 18.77 -16.77 -2.32
N VAL A 9 17.65 -17.13 -2.91
CA VAL A 9 17.08 -16.40 -4.05
C VAL A 9 15.84 -15.66 -3.57
N ILE A 10 15.76 -14.37 -3.92
CA ILE A 10 14.63 -13.51 -3.56
C ILE A 10 13.94 -13.08 -4.86
N ILE A 11 12.63 -13.31 -4.97
CA ILE A 11 11.80 -12.88 -6.10
C ILE A 11 10.86 -11.75 -5.64
N GLY A 12 11.06 -10.59 -6.26
CA GLY A 12 10.37 -9.35 -5.96
C GLY A 12 11.25 -8.35 -5.20
N ALA A 13 11.46 -7.17 -5.79
CA ALA A 13 12.20 -6.04 -5.22
C ALA A 13 11.27 -4.96 -4.62
N GLY A 14 10.08 -5.36 -4.17
CA GLY A 14 9.20 -4.54 -3.34
C GLY A 14 9.66 -4.52 -1.88
N PRO A 15 8.92 -3.84 -0.97
CA PRO A 15 9.31 -3.68 0.43
C PRO A 15 9.74 -4.98 1.12
N THR A 16 9.04 -6.09 0.87
CA THR A 16 9.34 -7.40 1.47
C THR A 16 10.69 -7.97 1.03
N GLY A 17 10.94 -7.98 -0.29
CA GLY A 17 12.22 -8.46 -0.81
C GLY A 17 13.39 -7.59 -0.38
N LEU A 18 13.19 -6.26 -0.39
CA LEU A 18 14.19 -5.30 0.09
C LEU A 18 14.49 -5.48 1.58
N GLY A 19 13.45 -5.69 2.41
CA GLY A 19 13.63 -5.98 3.84
C GLY A 19 14.42 -7.27 4.06
N ALA A 20 14.11 -8.34 3.33
CA ALA A 20 14.84 -9.60 3.40
C ALA A 20 16.31 -9.45 2.95
N ALA A 21 16.54 -8.82 1.78
CA ALA A 21 17.87 -8.61 1.23
C ALA A 21 18.74 -7.73 2.15
N TYR A 22 18.17 -6.65 2.64
CA TYR A 22 18.89 -5.73 3.52
C TYR A 22 19.25 -6.41 4.84
N ARG A 23 18.34 -7.20 5.41
CA ARG A 23 18.59 -7.93 6.65
C ARG A 23 19.64 -9.02 6.49
N LEU A 24 19.66 -9.75 5.35
CA LEU A 24 20.74 -10.69 5.02
C LEU A 24 22.09 -9.99 5.04
N LYS A 25 22.18 -8.83 4.38
CA LYS A 25 23.40 -8.00 4.34
C LYS A 25 23.85 -7.55 5.73
N GLU A 26 22.93 -7.05 6.55
CA GLU A 26 23.21 -6.64 7.94
C GLU A 26 23.75 -7.79 8.81
N LEU A 27 23.26 -9.01 8.58
CA LEU A 27 23.71 -10.20 9.32
C LEU A 27 24.92 -10.89 8.68
N GLY A 28 25.52 -10.28 7.66
CA GLY A 28 26.75 -10.77 7.01
C GLY A 28 26.54 -11.99 6.12
N HIS A 29 25.32 -12.29 5.70
CA HIS A 29 25.05 -13.36 4.74
C HIS A 29 25.09 -12.79 3.32
N GLU A 30 26.17 -13.11 2.58
CA GLU A 30 26.43 -12.53 1.24
C GLU A 30 25.96 -13.42 0.08
N ASN A 31 25.62 -14.71 0.33
CA ASN A 31 25.23 -15.64 -0.72
C ASN A 31 23.73 -15.53 -1.06
N PHE A 32 23.33 -14.36 -1.55
CA PHE A 32 21.96 -14.13 -2.02
C PHE A 32 21.92 -13.28 -3.29
N THR A 33 20.82 -13.42 -4.05
CA THR A 33 20.49 -12.53 -5.18
C THR A 33 19.00 -12.27 -5.21
N MET A 34 18.62 -11.02 -5.42
CA MET A 34 17.24 -10.58 -5.57
C MET A 34 16.95 -10.26 -7.04
N TYR A 35 15.79 -10.71 -7.52
CA TYR A 35 15.33 -10.56 -8.89
C TYR A 35 13.96 -9.87 -8.92
N ASP A 36 13.76 -8.98 -9.87
CA ASP A 36 12.44 -8.40 -10.15
C ASP A 36 12.21 -8.28 -11.66
N ARG A 37 10.95 -8.42 -12.08
CA ARG A 37 10.53 -8.24 -13.48
C ARG A 37 10.58 -6.77 -13.91
N ALA A 38 10.36 -5.85 -12.96
CA ALA A 38 10.37 -4.42 -13.22
C ALA A 38 11.79 -3.89 -13.46
N PRO A 39 11.96 -2.79 -14.20
CA PRO A 39 13.25 -2.11 -14.36
C PRO A 39 13.61 -1.22 -13.15
N TYR A 40 12.84 -1.26 -12.07
CA TYR A 40 13.02 -0.46 -10.86
C TYR A 40 12.73 -1.30 -9.61
N ILE A 41 13.19 -0.83 -8.46
CA ILE A 41 12.88 -1.38 -7.14
C ILE A 41 11.73 -0.60 -6.48
N GLY A 42 11.15 -1.18 -5.42
CA GLY A 42 10.06 -0.58 -4.64
C GLY A 42 8.69 -1.21 -4.89
N GLY A 43 8.50 -1.93 -6.01
CA GLY A 43 7.22 -2.57 -6.34
C GLY A 43 6.07 -1.56 -6.32
N LEU A 44 4.96 -1.87 -5.62
CA LEU A 44 3.83 -0.96 -5.47
C LEU A 44 4.13 0.31 -4.63
N SER A 45 5.30 0.41 -4.03
CA SER A 45 5.74 1.61 -3.31
C SER A 45 6.68 2.48 -4.15
N ALA A 46 6.82 2.19 -5.44
CA ALA A 46 7.60 3.01 -6.36
C ALA A 46 6.89 4.33 -6.69
N SER A 47 7.67 5.28 -7.18
CA SER A 47 7.20 6.59 -7.63
C SER A 47 7.84 6.97 -8.95
N PHE A 48 7.13 7.76 -9.75
CA PHE A 48 7.52 8.14 -11.10
C PHE A 48 7.41 9.65 -11.28
N THR A 49 8.37 10.25 -11.96
CA THR A 49 8.27 11.66 -12.34
C THR A 49 7.97 11.74 -13.83
N ASP A 50 6.90 12.43 -14.19
CA ASP A 50 6.49 12.61 -15.56
C ASP A 50 7.29 13.72 -16.29
N ALA A 51 7.03 13.87 -17.58
CA ALA A 51 7.72 14.86 -18.42
C ALA A 51 7.39 16.33 -18.03
N ALA A 52 6.27 16.55 -17.34
CA ALA A 52 5.88 17.86 -16.83
C ALA A 52 6.49 18.18 -15.46
N GLY A 53 7.23 17.24 -14.86
CA GLY A 53 7.94 17.39 -13.58
C GLY A 53 7.09 17.09 -12.34
N PHE A 54 5.91 16.49 -12.50
CA PHE A 54 5.14 15.99 -11.36
C PHE A 54 5.64 14.61 -10.95
N THR A 55 5.72 14.36 -9.65
CA THR A 55 6.04 13.04 -9.10
C THR A 55 4.76 12.36 -8.61
N TRP A 56 4.56 11.11 -9.05
CA TRP A 56 3.38 10.31 -8.79
C TRP A 56 3.72 9.04 -8.02
N ASP A 57 2.96 8.74 -6.99
CA ASP A 57 3.04 7.49 -6.23
C ASP A 57 1.99 6.49 -6.74
N ILE A 58 2.27 5.20 -6.62
CA ILE A 58 1.27 4.16 -6.88
C ILE A 58 0.32 4.06 -5.68
N GLY A 59 -0.59 5.05 -5.58
CA GLY A 59 -1.48 5.25 -4.43
C GLY A 59 -0.91 6.17 -3.36
N GLY A 60 -1.79 6.74 -2.54
CA GLY A 60 -1.41 7.69 -1.49
C GLY A 60 -0.75 7.00 -0.30
N HIS A 61 0.53 6.74 -0.38
CA HIS A 61 1.31 6.17 0.72
C HIS A 61 1.79 7.24 1.69
N VAL A 62 1.86 6.87 2.98
CA VAL A 62 2.46 7.66 4.04
C VAL A 62 3.45 6.79 4.80
N MET A 63 4.59 7.37 5.21
CA MET A 63 5.57 6.67 6.02
C MET A 63 5.18 6.80 7.49
N PHE A 64 4.38 5.86 7.91
CA PHE A 64 4.00 5.58 9.29
C PHE A 64 4.43 4.15 9.61
N SER A 65 4.94 3.90 10.79
CA SER A 65 5.48 2.60 11.17
C SER A 65 5.00 2.15 12.55
N HIS A 66 4.82 0.83 12.66
CA HIS A 66 4.59 0.11 13.90
C HIS A 66 5.89 -0.51 14.45
N TYR A 67 7.04 -0.30 13.79
CA TYR A 67 8.27 -1.03 14.07
C TYR A 67 9.48 -0.11 14.20
N LYS A 68 10.14 -0.20 15.35
CA LYS A 68 11.38 0.54 15.55
C LYS A 68 12.44 0.23 14.50
N TYR A 69 12.56 -1.03 14.07
CA TYR A 69 13.50 -1.42 13.01
C TYR A 69 13.24 -0.69 11.70
N TYR A 70 11.95 -0.56 11.31
CA TYR A 70 11.58 0.18 10.11
C TYR A 70 11.94 1.67 10.23
N ASP A 71 11.66 2.27 11.39
CA ASP A 71 11.98 3.67 11.67
C ASP A 71 13.49 3.92 11.64
N ASP A 72 14.28 3.06 12.26
CA ASP A 72 15.75 3.14 12.26
C ASP A 72 16.30 2.99 10.83
N CYS A 73 15.73 2.07 10.03
CA CYS A 73 16.09 1.87 8.64
C CYS A 73 15.74 3.10 7.79
N PHE A 74 14.55 3.66 7.98
CA PHE A 74 14.12 4.89 7.31
C PHE A 74 15.07 6.04 7.64
N ASP A 75 15.32 6.30 8.92
CA ASP A 75 16.14 7.42 9.38
C ASP A 75 17.60 7.26 8.90
N LYS A 76 18.13 6.04 8.87
CA LYS A 76 19.48 5.74 8.35
C LYS A 76 19.59 6.00 6.85
N LEU A 77 18.61 5.57 6.06
CA LEU A 77 18.65 5.70 4.60
C LEU A 77 18.27 7.10 4.13
N MET A 78 17.30 7.73 4.77
CA MET A 78 16.80 9.05 4.38
C MET A 78 17.60 10.19 4.99
N GLY A 79 18.21 10.00 6.15
CA GLY A 79 18.95 11.06 6.85
C GLY A 79 18.05 12.25 7.15
N LYS A 80 18.29 13.38 6.48
CA LYS A 80 17.50 14.62 6.62
C LYS A 80 16.55 14.87 5.43
N ASP A 81 16.50 13.97 4.46
CA ASP A 81 15.77 14.17 3.21
C ASP A 81 14.29 13.76 3.34
N PHE A 82 13.67 14.09 4.46
CA PHE A 82 12.24 13.90 4.68
C PHE A 82 11.64 15.08 5.46
N GLN A 83 10.34 15.17 5.42
CA GLN A 83 9.56 16.08 6.26
C GLN A 83 8.53 15.33 7.08
N LEU A 84 8.12 15.93 8.21
CA LEU A 84 7.03 15.46 9.05
C LEU A 84 5.78 16.24 8.70
N ASN A 85 4.73 15.54 8.32
CA ASN A 85 3.44 16.12 7.97
C ASN A 85 2.40 15.81 9.05
N ASN A 86 1.52 16.77 9.33
CA ASN A 86 0.29 16.53 10.08
C ASN A 86 -0.79 16.05 9.11
N ARG A 87 -1.50 14.99 9.51
CA ARG A 87 -2.60 14.46 8.73
C ARG A 87 -3.81 15.37 8.79
N GLU A 88 -4.33 15.74 7.62
CA GLU A 88 -5.61 16.41 7.47
C GLU A 88 -6.50 15.62 6.50
N CYS A 89 -7.42 14.81 7.07
CA CYS A 89 -8.30 13.90 6.33
C CYS A 89 -9.76 14.29 6.44
N TRP A 90 -10.49 14.16 5.33
CA TRP A 90 -11.89 14.53 5.22
C TRP A 90 -12.68 13.49 4.40
N VAL A 91 -13.98 13.44 4.64
CA VAL A 91 -14.94 12.71 3.81
C VAL A 91 -15.80 13.73 3.07
N ARG A 92 -15.92 13.59 1.75
CA ARG A 92 -16.80 14.42 0.92
C ARG A 92 -18.09 13.69 0.69
N MET A 93 -19.20 14.22 1.21
CA MET A 93 -20.54 13.66 1.02
C MET A 93 -21.63 14.69 1.31
N PHE A 94 -22.82 14.49 0.75
CA PHE A 94 -23.96 15.40 0.88
C PHE A 94 -23.57 16.87 0.58
N ASN A 95 -22.74 17.05 -0.41
CA ASN A 95 -22.17 18.36 -0.78
C ASN A 95 -21.47 19.10 0.37
N SER A 96 -21.02 18.38 1.39
CA SER A 96 -20.35 18.89 2.59
C SER A 96 -19.01 18.19 2.82
N TRP A 97 -18.23 18.71 3.75
CA TRP A 97 -17.00 18.11 4.25
C TRP A 97 -17.20 17.61 5.67
N VAL A 98 -17.01 16.32 5.90
CA VAL A 98 -17.05 15.68 7.22
C VAL A 98 -15.63 15.34 7.64
N PRO A 99 -15.14 15.81 8.80
CA PRO A 99 -13.82 15.44 9.29
C PRO A 99 -13.70 13.92 9.51
N TYR A 100 -12.50 13.38 9.29
CA TYR A 100 -12.20 11.98 9.59
C TYR A 100 -11.79 11.80 11.07
N PRO A 101 -12.25 10.76 11.77
CA PRO A 101 -13.12 9.70 11.27
C PRO A 101 -14.59 10.13 11.19
N PHE A 102 -15.24 9.71 10.10
CA PHE A 102 -16.63 10.05 9.82
C PHE A 102 -17.57 9.77 10.99
N GLN A 103 -17.45 8.58 11.61
CA GLN A 103 -18.32 8.11 12.67
C GLN A 103 -18.34 9.03 13.88
N ASN A 104 -17.26 9.70 14.16
CA ASN A 104 -17.14 10.60 15.31
C ASN A 104 -17.68 12.01 15.01
N ASN A 105 -17.87 12.31 13.72
CA ASN A 105 -18.19 13.65 13.25
C ASN A 105 -19.54 13.71 12.49
N ILE A 106 -20.49 12.86 12.87
CA ILE A 106 -21.85 12.73 12.28
C ILE A 106 -22.60 14.08 12.29
N ARG A 107 -22.28 14.99 13.22
CA ARG A 107 -22.91 16.33 13.32
C ARG A 107 -22.82 17.18 12.05
N TYR A 108 -21.85 16.87 11.16
CA TYR A 108 -21.66 17.59 9.90
C TYR A 108 -22.63 17.12 8.78
N LEU A 109 -23.38 16.07 9.03
CA LEU A 109 -24.39 15.58 8.09
C LEU A 109 -25.66 16.46 8.13
N PRO A 110 -26.47 16.43 7.08
CA PRO A 110 -27.82 16.97 7.16
C PRO A 110 -28.59 16.32 8.33
N LYS A 111 -29.55 17.02 8.90
CA LYS A 111 -30.19 16.62 10.18
C LYS A 111 -30.84 15.25 10.14
N GLN A 112 -31.47 14.90 9.02
CA GLN A 112 -32.14 13.60 8.86
C GLN A 112 -31.14 12.45 8.85
N GLU A 113 -30.07 12.57 8.09
CA GLU A 113 -29.00 11.58 7.98
C GLU A 113 -28.22 11.45 9.30
N ALA A 114 -27.99 12.58 9.99
CA ALA A 114 -27.39 12.58 11.32
C ALA A 114 -28.26 11.82 12.34
N PHE A 115 -29.60 12.04 12.28
CA PHE A 115 -30.55 11.30 13.11
C PHE A 115 -30.55 9.81 12.78
N GLU A 116 -30.61 9.42 11.50
CA GLU A 116 -30.56 8.01 11.08
C GLU A 116 -29.27 7.32 11.59
N CYS A 117 -28.13 8.00 11.46
CA CYS A 117 -26.84 7.48 11.96
C CYS A 117 -26.85 7.29 13.48
N MET A 118 -27.33 8.28 14.24
CA MET A 118 -27.37 8.19 15.71
C MET A 118 -28.38 7.15 16.20
N ALA A 119 -29.59 7.11 15.63
CA ALA A 119 -30.62 6.14 16.01
C ALA A 119 -30.15 4.70 15.73
N GLY A 120 -29.57 4.46 14.54
CA GLY A 120 -29.01 3.15 14.18
C GLY A 120 -27.85 2.73 15.08
N LEU A 121 -26.96 3.66 15.43
CA LEU A 121 -25.84 3.41 16.34
C LEU A 121 -26.32 3.01 17.75
N ILE A 122 -27.31 3.73 18.29
CA ILE A 122 -27.91 3.43 19.61
C ILE A 122 -28.52 2.03 19.59
N GLU A 123 -29.26 1.71 18.52
CA GLU A 123 -29.87 0.38 18.38
C GLU A 123 -28.81 -0.72 18.28
N ALA A 124 -27.79 -0.53 17.47
CA ALA A 124 -26.71 -1.49 17.28
C ALA A 124 -26.00 -1.80 18.61
N GLN A 125 -25.55 -0.77 19.33
CA GLN A 125 -24.78 -0.96 20.56
C GLN A 125 -25.62 -1.47 21.75
N THR A 126 -26.95 -1.33 21.71
CA THR A 126 -27.82 -1.79 22.80
C THR A 126 -28.49 -3.14 22.55
N LYS A 127 -28.64 -3.55 21.27
CA LYS A 127 -29.45 -4.73 20.91
C LYS A 127 -28.69 -5.77 20.06
N ARG A 128 -27.55 -5.45 19.47
CA ARG A 128 -26.83 -6.33 18.55
C ARG A 128 -25.53 -6.84 19.15
N ASP A 129 -25.16 -8.09 18.85
CA ASP A 129 -23.89 -8.70 19.25
C ASP A 129 -22.92 -8.76 18.06
N HIS A 130 -21.93 -7.89 18.07
CA HIS A 130 -20.89 -7.85 17.04
C HIS A 130 -19.97 -9.08 17.05
N LYS A 131 -19.87 -9.81 18.19
CA LYS A 131 -19.07 -11.03 18.28
C LYS A 131 -19.68 -12.17 17.45
N ALA A 132 -21.01 -12.18 17.33
CA ALA A 132 -21.73 -13.15 16.54
C ALA A 132 -21.61 -12.92 15.01
N ALA A 133 -21.13 -11.76 14.56
CA ALA A 133 -20.98 -11.43 13.15
C ALA A 133 -20.04 -12.42 12.44
N LYS A 134 -20.47 -12.96 11.30
CA LYS A 134 -19.76 -13.97 10.51
C LYS A 134 -18.95 -13.36 9.35
N ASN A 135 -19.27 -12.14 8.96
CA ASN A 135 -18.66 -11.42 7.86
C ASN A 135 -18.60 -9.92 8.16
N PHE A 136 -17.95 -9.17 7.28
CA PHE A 136 -17.74 -7.74 7.48
C PHE A 136 -19.05 -6.93 7.44
N LYS A 137 -20.03 -7.33 6.62
CA LYS A 137 -21.34 -6.65 6.58
C LYS A 137 -22.08 -6.78 7.91
N GLU A 138 -22.20 -8.02 8.42
CA GLU A 138 -22.82 -8.27 9.73
C GLU A 138 -22.12 -7.52 10.86
N PHE A 139 -20.78 -7.41 10.77
CA PHE A 139 -20.00 -6.61 11.72
C PHE A 139 -20.34 -5.11 11.62
N ILE A 140 -20.42 -4.55 10.39
CA ILE A 140 -20.82 -3.15 10.19
C ILE A 140 -22.21 -2.90 10.80
N ASP A 141 -23.17 -3.74 10.50
CA ASP A 141 -24.54 -3.61 11.00
C ASP A 141 -24.59 -3.68 12.53
N ALA A 142 -23.80 -4.58 13.12
CA ALA A 142 -23.80 -4.79 14.56
C ALA A 142 -23.06 -3.71 15.36
N VAL A 143 -22.05 -3.07 14.76
CA VAL A 143 -21.21 -2.07 15.44
C VAL A 143 -21.68 -0.65 15.19
N PHE A 144 -22.00 -0.34 13.93
CA PHE A 144 -22.29 1.03 13.49
C PHE A 144 -23.77 1.33 13.29
N GLY A 145 -24.60 0.28 13.14
CA GLY A 145 -26.03 0.40 12.88
C GLY A 145 -26.36 0.83 11.45
N ASP A 146 -27.66 0.78 11.14
CA ASP A 146 -28.14 0.88 9.76
C ASP A 146 -27.87 2.24 9.10
N GLY A 147 -27.89 3.34 9.86
CA GLY A 147 -27.66 4.67 9.33
C GLY A 147 -26.22 4.87 8.85
N ILE A 148 -25.24 4.58 9.69
CA ILE A 148 -23.81 4.67 9.33
C ILE A 148 -23.48 3.63 8.25
N ALA A 149 -24.05 2.42 8.33
CA ALA A 149 -23.91 1.38 7.31
C ALA A 149 -24.37 1.89 5.94
N LYS A 150 -25.59 2.44 5.87
CA LYS A 150 -26.22 2.95 4.64
C LYS A 150 -25.46 4.13 4.03
N HIS A 151 -25.12 5.13 4.84
CA HIS A 151 -24.61 6.39 4.33
C HIS A 151 -23.10 6.39 4.07
N PHE A 152 -22.34 5.56 4.81
CA PHE A 152 -20.88 5.59 4.70
C PHE A 152 -20.24 4.20 4.57
N MET A 153 -20.44 3.31 5.54
CA MET A 153 -19.58 2.11 5.65
C MET A 153 -19.75 1.17 4.46
N ILE A 154 -20.95 0.87 4.02
CA ILE A 154 -21.19 -0.04 2.89
C ILE A 154 -20.75 0.59 1.56
N PRO A 155 -21.26 1.80 1.16
CA PRO A 155 -20.89 2.38 -0.13
C PRO A 155 -19.38 2.70 -0.21
N TYR A 156 -18.78 3.25 0.85
CA TYR A 156 -17.36 3.56 0.84
C TYR A 156 -16.49 2.30 0.74
N ASN A 157 -16.78 1.27 1.55
CA ASN A 157 -15.99 0.03 1.51
C ASN A 157 -16.16 -0.70 0.17
N PHE A 158 -17.35 -0.66 -0.45
CA PHE A 158 -17.52 -1.21 -1.79
C PHE A 158 -16.66 -0.46 -2.83
N LYS A 159 -16.57 0.86 -2.73
CA LYS A 159 -15.66 1.65 -3.62
C LYS A 159 -14.20 1.30 -3.43
N VAL A 160 -13.75 1.03 -2.19
CA VAL A 160 -12.36 0.64 -1.86
C VAL A 160 -12.04 -0.78 -2.30
N TRP A 161 -12.88 -1.73 -1.89
CA TRP A 161 -12.61 -3.16 -2.07
C TRP A 161 -13.06 -3.70 -3.42
N ALA A 162 -14.00 -3.02 -4.05
CA ALA A 162 -14.74 -3.50 -5.22
C ALA A 162 -15.37 -4.90 -5.02
N HIS A 163 -15.60 -5.29 -3.77
CA HIS A 163 -16.24 -6.55 -3.38
C HIS A 163 -17.35 -6.29 -2.36
N PRO A 164 -18.45 -7.07 -2.39
CA PRO A 164 -19.50 -7.01 -1.39
C PRO A 164 -18.93 -7.31 0.02
N ALA A 165 -19.39 -6.56 1.01
CA ALA A 165 -18.93 -6.72 2.40
C ALA A 165 -19.27 -8.09 3.00
N GLU A 166 -20.32 -8.77 2.49
CA GLU A 166 -20.73 -10.11 2.86
C GLU A 166 -19.69 -11.19 2.53
N MET A 167 -18.87 -10.96 1.51
CA MET A 167 -17.81 -11.88 1.10
C MET A 167 -16.55 -11.75 1.96
N MET A 168 -16.44 -10.68 2.72
CA MET A 168 -15.24 -10.34 3.47
C MET A 168 -15.34 -10.81 4.92
N ASN A 169 -14.22 -11.29 5.49
CA ASN A 169 -14.14 -11.54 6.92
C ASN A 169 -14.04 -10.21 7.69
N LYS A 170 -14.13 -10.27 9.02
CA LYS A 170 -14.04 -9.08 9.90
C LYS A 170 -12.67 -8.90 10.56
N GLU A 171 -11.81 -9.89 10.48
CA GLU A 171 -10.52 -9.94 11.20
C GLU A 171 -9.49 -8.93 10.66
N TRP A 172 -9.66 -8.47 9.42
CA TRP A 172 -8.77 -7.48 8.81
C TRP A 172 -8.95 -6.06 9.35
N ILE A 173 -10.06 -5.78 10.05
CA ILE A 173 -10.47 -4.43 10.47
C ILE A 173 -9.40 -3.80 11.35
N GLY A 174 -8.99 -4.48 12.42
CA GLY A 174 -7.92 -4.03 13.30
C GLY A 174 -8.05 -2.55 13.70
N GLU A 175 -6.98 -1.84 13.53
CA GLU A 175 -6.88 -0.38 13.77
C GLU A 175 -7.34 0.48 12.59
N ARG A 176 -7.76 -0.13 11.47
CA ARG A 176 -8.08 0.61 10.23
C ARG A 176 -9.46 1.23 10.24
N VAL A 177 -10.33 0.74 11.09
CA VAL A 177 -11.70 1.23 11.22
C VAL A 177 -11.92 1.72 12.64
N ALA A 178 -12.15 3.03 12.80
CA ALA A 178 -12.45 3.62 14.09
C ALA A 178 -13.77 3.07 14.63
N VAL A 179 -13.70 2.40 15.76
CA VAL A 179 -14.87 1.99 16.52
C VAL A 179 -15.33 3.15 17.39
N LEU A 180 -16.62 3.36 17.45
CA LEU A 180 -17.24 4.55 18.00
C LEU A 180 -17.82 4.28 19.40
N ASP A 181 -17.56 5.19 20.32
CA ASP A 181 -18.28 5.29 21.58
C ASP A 181 -19.55 6.13 21.40
N ILE A 182 -20.70 5.56 21.76
CA ILE A 182 -22.00 6.19 21.56
C ILE A 182 -22.12 7.52 22.32
N ASN A 183 -21.62 7.60 23.57
CA ASN A 183 -21.69 8.81 24.38
C ASN A 183 -20.85 9.93 23.76
N ARG A 184 -19.68 9.57 23.18
CA ARG A 184 -18.80 10.51 22.49
C ARG A 184 -19.46 11.04 21.22
N ALA A 185 -20.09 10.17 20.41
CA ALA A 185 -20.83 10.59 19.22
C ALA A 185 -22.02 11.48 19.58
N LEU A 186 -22.83 11.08 20.54
CA LEU A 186 -23.99 11.84 21.01
C LEU A 186 -23.57 13.22 21.54
N ARG A 187 -22.51 13.27 22.35
CA ARG A 187 -21.97 14.53 22.86
C ARG A 187 -21.56 15.46 21.72
N ASN A 188 -20.85 14.94 20.71
CA ASN A 188 -20.39 15.74 19.57
C ASN A 188 -21.59 16.30 18.77
N VAL A 189 -22.63 15.50 18.56
CA VAL A 189 -23.86 15.95 17.87
C VAL A 189 -24.59 17.01 18.69
N MET A 190 -24.79 16.80 20.00
CA MET A 190 -25.59 17.69 20.85
C MET A 190 -24.87 18.97 21.24
N LEU A 191 -23.56 18.94 21.47
CA LEU A 191 -22.78 20.07 21.96
C LEU A 191 -21.92 20.72 20.87
N GLY A 192 -21.98 20.25 19.62
CA GLY A 192 -21.23 20.77 18.50
C GLY A 192 -19.72 20.49 18.59
N GLY A 193 -19.32 19.43 19.30
CA GLY A 193 -17.93 19.03 19.45
C GLY A 193 -17.35 18.40 18.19
N ASP A 194 -16.04 18.52 18.01
CA ASP A 194 -15.25 17.88 16.96
C ASP A 194 -14.34 16.81 17.54
N ASP A 195 -14.11 15.78 16.74
CA ASP A 195 -13.25 14.67 17.10
C ASP A 195 -12.25 14.38 15.95
N PHE A 196 -11.15 15.11 16.00
CA PHE A 196 -10.04 14.93 15.07
C PHE A 196 -8.94 14.09 15.71
N GLY A 197 -8.00 13.67 14.91
CA GLY A 197 -6.78 13.11 15.43
C GLY A 197 -6.86 11.65 15.86
N TRP A 198 -7.84 10.90 15.34
CA TRP A 198 -7.90 9.47 15.55
C TRP A 198 -6.87 8.73 14.67
N GLY A 199 -6.26 7.73 15.29
CA GLY A 199 -5.36 6.78 14.63
C GLY A 199 -3.87 7.14 14.77
N PRO A 200 -3.03 6.13 14.64
CA PRO A 200 -1.61 6.25 14.91
C PRO A 200 -0.87 7.13 13.89
N ASN A 201 -1.38 7.25 12.66
CA ASN A 201 -0.78 8.04 11.58
C ASN A 201 -1.22 9.51 11.54
N ASN A 202 -1.50 10.11 12.70
CA ASN A 202 -1.80 11.54 12.82
C ASN A 202 -0.66 12.42 12.33
N GLN A 203 0.56 11.95 12.52
CA GLN A 203 1.76 12.49 11.92
C GLN A 203 2.42 11.39 11.08
N PHE A 204 2.98 11.76 9.95
CA PHE A 204 3.69 10.84 9.08
C PHE A 204 4.91 11.49 8.46
N LYS A 205 5.97 10.70 8.27
CA LYS A 205 7.14 11.08 7.51
C LYS A 205 6.85 10.95 6.01
N PHE A 206 7.44 11.82 5.21
CA PHE A 206 7.40 11.71 3.75
C PHE A 206 8.72 12.19 3.15
N PRO A 207 9.29 11.50 2.15
CA PRO A 207 10.51 11.93 1.48
C PRO A 207 10.36 13.34 0.88
N LEU A 208 11.40 14.17 0.98
CA LEU A 208 11.38 15.50 0.38
C LEU A 208 11.29 15.41 -1.15
N PHE A 209 11.99 14.46 -1.76
CA PHE A 209 12.10 14.27 -3.21
C PHE A 209 11.65 12.88 -3.60
N GLY A 210 11.21 12.72 -4.85
CA GLY A 210 11.01 11.43 -5.48
C GLY A 210 9.90 10.55 -4.92
N GLY A 211 8.97 11.12 -4.13
CA GLY A 211 7.83 10.43 -3.57
C GLY A 211 8.19 9.30 -2.61
N THR A 212 7.23 8.45 -2.31
CA THR A 212 7.41 7.24 -1.47
C THR A 212 8.53 6.35 -1.99
N GLY A 213 8.68 6.25 -3.31
CA GLY A 213 9.69 5.43 -3.97
C GLY A 213 11.12 5.80 -3.64
N GLU A 214 11.40 7.03 -3.21
CA GLU A 214 12.75 7.46 -2.86
C GLU A 214 13.32 6.65 -1.69
N PHE A 215 12.54 6.38 -0.66
CA PHE A 215 12.99 5.55 0.45
C PHE A 215 13.45 4.17 -0.04
N TYR A 216 12.71 3.55 -0.93
CA TYR A 216 13.04 2.24 -1.46
C TYR A 216 14.21 2.28 -2.46
N ARG A 217 14.34 3.32 -3.27
CA ARG A 217 15.52 3.51 -4.15
C ARG A 217 16.82 3.56 -3.37
N ARG A 218 16.81 4.09 -2.15
CA ARG A 218 18.02 4.18 -1.31
C ARG A 218 18.56 2.83 -0.84
N PHE A 219 17.79 1.75 -1.00
CA PHE A 219 18.31 0.38 -0.82
C PHE A 219 19.26 -0.07 -1.94
N GLU A 220 19.25 0.57 -3.11
CA GLU A 220 20.15 0.19 -4.22
C GLU A 220 21.62 0.24 -3.81
N LYS A 221 22.01 1.29 -3.10
CA LYS A 221 23.41 1.46 -2.68
C LYS A 221 23.88 0.35 -1.74
N PRO A 222 23.24 0.05 -0.60
CA PRO A 222 23.66 -1.04 0.28
C PRO A 222 23.49 -2.43 -0.34
N LEU A 223 22.63 -2.60 -1.34
CA LEU A 223 22.36 -3.88 -2.01
C LEU A 223 23.09 -3.99 -3.38
N ALA A 224 24.02 -3.10 -3.68
CA ALA A 224 24.75 -3.13 -4.94
C ALA A 224 25.41 -4.50 -5.18
N GLY A 225 25.22 -5.05 -6.39
CA GLY A 225 25.72 -6.37 -6.77
C GLY A 225 24.80 -7.54 -6.41
N HIS A 226 23.74 -7.32 -5.62
CA HIS A 226 22.79 -8.36 -5.23
C HIS A 226 21.41 -8.25 -5.92
N VAL A 227 21.16 -7.21 -6.72
CA VAL A 227 19.87 -6.94 -7.36
C VAL A 227 19.99 -7.11 -8.87
N GLN A 228 19.08 -7.88 -9.46
CA GLN A 228 18.93 -8.04 -10.90
C GLN A 228 17.49 -7.71 -11.29
N LEU A 229 17.33 -6.63 -12.04
CA LEU A 229 16.05 -6.15 -12.57
C LEU A 229 15.80 -6.69 -13.99
N ASN A 230 14.59 -6.49 -14.53
CA ASN A 230 14.15 -7.02 -15.83
C ASN A 230 14.20 -8.56 -15.91
N LYS A 231 14.01 -9.24 -14.77
CA LYS A 231 14.06 -10.69 -14.63
C LYS A 231 12.70 -11.28 -14.30
N THR A 232 11.94 -11.60 -15.32
CA THR A 232 10.61 -12.23 -15.15
C THR A 232 10.77 -13.74 -14.93
N VAL A 233 10.26 -14.23 -13.79
CA VAL A 233 10.22 -15.66 -13.51
C VAL A 233 9.22 -16.33 -14.46
N ASP A 234 9.66 -17.42 -15.09
CA ASP A 234 8.86 -18.26 -15.96
C ASP A 234 8.37 -19.51 -15.22
N PHE A 235 9.28 -20.16 -14.49
CA PHE A 235 8.99 -21.43 -13.85
C PHE A 235 9.89 -21.66 -12.63
N VAL A 236 9.35 -22.32 -11.59
CA VAL A 236 10.11 -22.80 -10.44
C VAL A 236 9.96 -24.31 -10.32
N ASN A 237 11.08 -25.02 -10.37
CA ASN A 237 11.16 -26.46 -10.13
C ASN A 237 11.50 -26.71 -8.65
N MET A 238 10.51 -27.14 -7.87
CA MET A 238 10.69 -27.41 -6.44
C MET A 238 11.64 -28.57 -6.16
N GLY A 239 11.55 -29.65 -6.95
CA GLY A 239 12.36 -30.84 -6.75
C GLY A 239 13.85 -30.63 -7.04
N LYS A 240 14.17 -29.83 -8.06
CA LYS A 240 15.55 -29.45 -8.41
C LYS A 240 16.04 -28.20 -7.70
N LYS A 241 15.14 -27.47 -7.03
CA LYS A 241 15.40 -26.14 -6.45
C LYS A 241 15.98 -25.16 -7.47
N GLU A 242 15.30 -24.97 -8.59
CA GLU A 242 15.70 -24.12 -9.70
C GLU A 242 14.61 -23.10 -10.03
N VAL A 243 15.02 -21.85 -10.24
CA VAL A 243 14.18 -20.78 -10.82
C VAL A 243 14.63 -20.58 -12.26
N ARG A 244 13.71 -20.65 -13.20
CA ARG A 244 13.94 -20.31 -14.60
C ARG A 244 13.27 -18.97 -14.91
N PHE A 245 14.00 -18.11 -15.60
CA PHE A 245 13.50 -16.83 -16.09
C PHE A 245 13.10 -16.92 -17.56
N LYS A 246 12.27 -15.96 -18.01
CA LYS A 246 11.80 -15.89 -19.42
C LYS A 246 12.92 -15.73 -20.44
N ASP A 247 14.06 -15.16 -20.05
CA ASP A 247 15.26 -15.03 -20.91
C ASP A 247 16.08 -16.34 -21.00
N GLY A 248 15.64 -17.41 -20.34
CA GLY A 248 16.27 -18.73 -20.35
C GLY A 248 17.30 -18.95 -19.24
N GLU A 249 17.67 -17.93 -18.47
CA GLU A 249 18.55 -18.11 -17.31
C GLU A 249 17.93 -19.08 -16.29
N VAL A 250 18.75 -19.96 -15.72
CA VAL A 250 18.35 -20.88 -14.65
C VAL A 250 19.25 -20.68 -13.44
N VAL A 251 18.63 -20.43 -12.29
CA VAL A 251 19.34 -20.19 -11.03
C VAL A 251 18.92 -21.22 -9.99
N LYS A 252 19.91 -21.87 -9.35
CA LYS A 252 19.66 -22.77 -8.21
C LYS A 252 19.51 -21.98 -6.92
N TYR A 253 18.68 -22.50 -6.00
CA TYR A 253 18.52 -21.96 -4.66
C TYR A 253 18.54 -23.08 -3.61
N ASP A 254 18.91 -22.74 -2.39
CA ASP A 254 18.65 -23.56 -1.20
C ASP A 254 17.39 -23.08 -0.49
N LYS A 255 17.19 -21.76 -0.47
CA LYS A 255 16.00 -21.08 0.06
C LYS A 255 15.47 -20.09 -0.98
N LEU A 256 14.17 -20.14 -1.26
CA LEU A 256 13.49 -19.22 -2.15
C LEU A 256 12.54 -18.33 -1.33
N ILE A 257 12.78 -17.03 -1.34
CA ILE A 257 11.88 -16.02 -0.76
C ILE A 257 11.15 -15.36 -1.90
N THR A 258 9.83 -15.24 -1.81
CA THR A 258 9.04 -14.62 -2.88
C THR A 258 7.96 -13.70 -2.32
N SER A 259 7.81 -12.53 -2.92
CA SER A 259 6.68 -11.61 -2.69
C SER A 259 5.66 -11.62 -3.84
N MET A 260 5.82 -12.56 -4.76
CA MET A 260 4.88 -12.79 -5.86
C MET A 260 3.47 -13.09 -5.32
N PRO A 261 2.40 -12.70 -6.03
CA PRO A 261 1.05 -13.10 -5.66
C PRO A 261 0.92 -14.62 -5.53
N LEU A 262 0.33 -15.06 -4.42
CA LEU A 262 0.26 -16.48 -4.05
C LEU A 262 -0.54 -17.31 -5.05
N ASP A 263 -1.59 -16.72 -5.64
CA ASP A 263 -2.37 -17.33 -6.71
C ASP A 263 -1.51 -17.61 -7.95
N VAL A 264 -0.73 -16.64 -8.40
CA VAL A 264 0.22 -16.77 -9.53
C VAL A 264 1.31 -17.78 -9.19
N LEU A 265 1.90 -17.68 -8.00
CA LEU A 265 2.95 -18.62 -7.58
C LEU A 265 2.48 -20.07 -7.67
N CYS A 266 1.32 -20.39 -7.07
CA CYS A 266 0.82 -21.75 -6.99
C CYS A 266 0.22 -22.29 -8.30
N ASN A 267 -0.38 -21.42 -9.12
CA ASN A 267 -1.11 -21.89 -10.32
C ASN A 267 -0.29 -21.79 -11.60
N ASP A 268 0.56 -20.75 -11.73
CA ASP A 268 1.25 -20.45 -12.98
C ASP A 268 2.74 -20.80 -12.90
N VAL A 269 3.41 -20.46 -11.79
CA VAL A 269 4.88 -20.54 -11.67
C VAL A 269 5.35 -21.90 -11.16
N LEU A 270 4.71 -22.45 -10.13
CA LEU A 270 4.99 -23.79 -9.59
C LEU A 270 4.23 -24.89 -10.33
N ASN A 271 4.00 -24.73 -11.61
CA ASN A 271 3.12 -25.60 -12.40
C ASN A 271 3.53 -27.08 -12.33
N GLY A 272 2.54 -27.96 -12.11
CA GLY A 272 2.70 -29.42 -12.08
C GLY A 272 3.13 -29.99 -10.71
N GLU A 273 3.78 -29.23 -9.84
CA GLU A 273 4.33 -29.72 -8.57
C GLU A 273 3.45 -29.45 -7.35
N VAL A 274 2.51 -28.49 -7.47
CA VAL A 274 1.58 -28.14 -6.39
C VAL A 274 0.37 -29.09 -6.41
N PRO A 275 -0.05 -29.66 -5.27
CA PRO A 275 -1.25 -30.48 -5.18
C PRO A 275 -2.50 -29.77 -5.74
N ARG A 276 -3.37 -30.54 -6.40
CA ARG A 276 -4.56 -29.97 -7.08
C ARG A 276 -5.49 -29.23 -6.12
N GLU A 277 -5.62 -29.71 -4.90
CA GLU A 277 -6.41 -29.06 -3.85
C GLU A 277 -5.86 -27.68 -3.47
N ILE A 278 -4.54 -27.52 -3.37
CA ILE A 278 -3.89 -26.24 -3.08
C ILE A 278 -4.03 -25.28 -4.28
N LYS A 279 -3.83 -25.77 -5.50
CA LYS A 279 -4.05 -24.98 -6.71
C LYS A 279 -5.48 -24.44 -6.77
N ARG A 280 -6.47 -25.31 -6.56
CA ARG A 280 -7.87 -24.92 -6.57
C ARG A 280 -8.19 -23.91 -5.46
N ALA A 281 -7.66 -24.12 -4.26
CA ALA A 281 -7.86 -23.22 -3.14
C ALA A 281 -7.24 -21.84 -3.42
N THR A 282 -5.98 -21.77 -3.85
CA THR A 282 -5.28 -20.51 -4.13
C THR A 282 -5.85 -19.77 -5.35
N ALA A 283 -6.40 -20.47 -6.36
CA ALA A 283 -7.15 -19.86 -7.45
C ALA A 283 -8.46 -19.16 -6.97
N GLY A 284 -8.97 -19.54 -5.79
CA GLY A 284 -10.12 -18.91 -5.15
C GLY A 284 -9.81 -17.57 -4.46
N LEU A 285 -8.54 -17.23 -4.25
CA LEU A 285 -8.14 -15.98 -3.62
C LEU A 285 -8.63 -14.77 -4.42
N LYS A 286 -9.30 -13.84 -3.74
CA LYS A 286 -9.89 -12.66 -4.37
C LYS A 286 -9.01 -11.43 -4.18
N LYS A 287 -9.00 -10.57 -5.18
CA LYS A 287 -8.27 -9.30 -5.18
C LYS A 287 -9.05 -8.22 -5.90
N SER A 288 -8.79 -6.98 -5.60
CA SER A 288 -9.14 -5.87 -6.48
C SER A 288 -7.90 -5.38 -7.21
N GLY A 289 -8.09 -4.97 -8.46
CA GLY A 289 -7.16 -4.11 -9.16
C GLY A 289 -7.47 -2.64 -8.86
N GLY A 290 -6.63 -1.74 -9.37
CA GLY A 290 -6.83 -0.31 -9.18
C GLY A 290 -6.20 0.52 -10.28
N TYR A 291 -6.85 1.63 -10.60
CA TYR A 291 -6.31 2.70 -11.42
C TYR A 291 -5.94 3.86 -10.51
N MET A 292 -4.69 4.30 -10.60
CA MET A 292 -4.18 5.53 -10.03
C MET A 292 -4.14 6.56 -11.13
N VAL A 293 -4.93 7.63 -10.98
CA VAL A 293 -4.99 8.72 -11.95
C VAL A 293 -4.45 9.99 -11.31
N GLY A 294 -3.33 10.48 -11.83
CA GLY A 294 -2.72 11.73 -11.44
C GLY A 294 -3.22 12.89 -12.31
N ILE A 295 -3.63 13.99 -11.69
CA ILE A 295 -4.03 15.23 -12.37
C ILE A 295 -3.14 16.35 -11.85
N GLY A 296 -2.26 16.85 -12.69
CA GLY A 296 -1.37 17.99 -12.42
C GLY A 296 -1.94 19.28 -12.97
N LEU A 297 -2.07 20.29 -12.11
CA LEU A 297 -2.67 21.59 -12.47
C LEU A 297 -1.65 22.72 -12.32
N LYS A 298 -1.72 23.68 -13.24
CA LYS A 298 -0.96 24.93 -13.21
C LYS A 298 -1.76 26.02 -12.47
N GLN A 299 -1.95 25.81 -11.19
CA GLN A 299 -2.63 26.71 -10.26
C GLN A 299 -2.00 26.54 -8.86
N PRO A 300 -2.04 27.57 -7.98
CA PRO A 300 -1.71 27.41 -6.56
C PRO A 300 -2.61 26.36 -5.91
N CYS A 301 -2.07 25.55 -5.00
CA CYS A 301 -2.86 24.54 -4.30
C CYS A 301 -3.99 25.20 -3.47
N PRO A 302 -5.26 24.86 -3.69
CA PRO A 302 -6.39 25.52 -3.03
C PRO A 302 -6.68 24.97 -1.63
N SER A 303 -5.94 23.99 -1.15
CA SER A 303 -6.27 23.24 0.07
C SER A 303 -5.03 22.78 0.81
N THR A 304 -5.16 22.68 2.14
CA THR A 304 -4.14 22.08 3.03
C THR A 304 -4.38 20.60 3.29
N LYS A 305 -5.49 20.03 2.79
CA LYS A 305 -5.87 18.62 3.01
C LYS A 305 -4.80 17.67 2.52
N SER A 306 -4.59 16.60 3.29
CA SER A 306 -3.69 15.51 2.89
C SER A 306 -4.40 14.59 1.91
N TRP A 307 -5.48 13.95 2.35
CA TRP A 307 -6.31 13.11 1.47
C TRP A 307 -7.78 13.12 1.90
N MET A 308 -8.63 12.72 0.97
CA MET A 308 -10.07 12.77 1.13
C MET A 308 -10.73 11.48 0.65
N TYR A 309 -11.84 11.12 1.27
CA TYR A 309 -12.62 9.93 0.98
C TYR A 309 -13.97 10.27 0.33
N PHE A 310 -14.42 9.45 -0.62
CA PHE A 310 -15.58 9.70 -1.46
C PHE A 310 -16.50 8.47 -1.48
N PRO A 311 -17.52 8.41 -0.61
CA PRO A 311 -18.47 7.30 -0.55
C PRO A 311 -19.53 7.33 -1.65
N GLU A 312 -19.87 8.50 -2.19
CA GLU A 312 -20.96 8.71 -3.15
C GLU A 312 -20.59 8.27 -4.57
N ASP A 313 -21.61 7.89 -5.38
CA ASP A 313 -21.46 7.38 -6.74
C ASP A 313 -21.23 8.48 -7.80
N ASN A 314 -21.13 9.75 -7.40
CA ASN A 314 -20.91 10.89 -8.27
C ASN A 314 -19.48 10.97 -8.84
N CYS A 315 -18.60 10.08 -8.42
CA CYS A 315 -17.22 9.98 -8.89
C CYS A 315 -16.73 8.51 -8.84
N PRO A 316 -15.77 8.13 -9.72
CA PRO A 316 -15.28 6.74 -9.76
C PRO A 316 -14.35 6.39 -8.59
N PHE A 317 -13.58 7.34 -8.10
CA PHE A 317 -12.53 7.15 -7.09
C PHE A 317 -13.11 7.04 -5.67
N TYR A 318 -12.41 6.31 -4.82
CA TYR A 318 -12.70 6.21 -3.38
C TYR A 318 -11.84 7.17 -2.55
N ARG A 319 -10.67 7.56 -3.06
CA ARG A 319 -9.72 8.45 -2.38
C ARG A 319 -9.10 9.43 -3.37
N VAL A 320 -8.89 10.66 -2.93
CA VAL A 320 -8.08 11.68 -3.62
C VAL A 320 -7.06 12.22 -2.65
N THR A 321 -5.81 12.30 -3.07
CA THR A 321 -4.68 12.80 -2.31
C THR A 321 -4.13 14.05 -2.96
N TYR A 322 -3.95 15.13 -2.20
CA TYR A 322 -3.13 16.28 -2.61
C TYR A 322 -1.65 15.91 -2.41
N LEU A 323 -1.01 15.29 -3.39
CA LEU A 323 0.40 14.90 -3.27
C LEU A 323 1.32 16.10 -3.09
N SER A 324 0.98 17.23 -3.68
CA SER A 324 1.69 18.51 -3.47
C SER A 324 1.76 18.95 -2.01
N ASN A 325 0.81 18.51 -1.16
CA ASN A 325 0.82 18.81 0.27
C ASN A 325 1.72 17.83 1.07
N TYR A 326 2.14 16.71 0.48
CA TYR A 326 3.06 15.78 1.13
C TYR A 326 4.51 16.27 1.05
N SER A 327 4.90 16.84 -0.09
CA SER A 327 6.15 17.57 -0.28
C SER A 327 6.02 18.57 -1.42
N LYS A 328 6.61 19.76 -1.25
CA LYS A 328 6.67 20.79 -2.29
C LYS A 328 7.41 20.33 -3.57
N TYR A 329 8.17 19.26 -3.48
CA TYR A 329 8.93 18.70 -4.60
C TYR A 329 8.16 17.62 -5.37
N MET A 330 6.89 17.39 -5.02
CA MET A 330 5.99 16.52 -5.81
C MET A 330 5.42 17.21 -7.05
N THR A 331 5.71 18.50 -7.22
CA THR A 331 5.31 19.31 -8.37
C THR A 331 6.52 20.04 -8.93
N PRO A 332 6.48 20.49 -10.20
CA PRO A 332 7.59 21.26 -10.80
C PRO A 332 7.85 22.60 -10.06
N ASP A 333 6.80 23.22 -9.55
CA ASP A 333 6.87 24.45 -8.74
C ASP A 333 5.63 24.54 -7.82
N ALA A 334 5.82 24.33 -6.54
CA ALA A 334 4.73 24.32 -5.55
C ALA A 334 4.01 25.68 -5.37
N ALA A 335 4.60 26.80 -5.82
CA ALA A 335 3.94 28.09 -5.76
C ALA A 335 2.85 28.26 -6.85
N THR A 336 3.01 27.55 -7.96
CA THR A 336 2.19 27.71 -9.15
C THR A 336 1.52 26.41 -9.63
N HIS A 337 1.85 25.26 -9.02
CA HIS A 337 1.34 23.96 -9.43
C HIS A 337 0.89 23.14 -8.22
N TYR A 338 -0.15 22.34 -8.40
CA TYR A 338 -0.53 21.31 -7.45
C TYR A 338 -0.96 20.01 -8.15
N SER A 339 -1.04 18.93 -7.39
CA SER A 339 -1.35 17.61 -7.93
C SER A 339 -2.41 16.89 -7.10
N LEU A 340 -3.32 16.20 -7.81
CA LEU A 340 -4.32 15.31 -7.25
C LEU A 340 -4.04 13.89 -7.72
N LEU A 341 -3.89 12.95 -6.78
CA LEU A 341 -3.82 11.53 -7.07
C LEU A 341 -5.15 10.89 -6.71
N CYS A 342 -5.86 10.34 -7.71
CA CYS A 342 -7.17 9.73 -7.58
C CYS A 342 -7.05 8.22 -7.67
N GLU A 343 -7.66 7.48 -6.73
CA GLU A 343 -7.57 6.04 -6.67
C GLU A 343 -8.94 5.40 -6.90
N THR A 344 -9.03 4.54 -7.91
CA THR A 344 -10.26 3.85 -8.32
C THR A 344 -10.01 2.35 -8.36
N SER A 345 -10.68 1.57 -7.51
CA SER A 345 -10.59 0.10 -7.56
C SER A 345 -11.61 -0.50 -8.52
N TYR A 346 -11.28 -1.70 -9.00
CA TYR A 346 -12.16 -2.53 -9.82
C TYR A 346 -12.04 -4.02 -9.46
N SER A 347 -13.06 -4.79 -9.82
CA SER A 347 -13.09 -6.25 -9.73
C SER A 347 -14.19 -6.81 -10.64
N GLU A 348 -14.49 -8.11 -10.51
CA GLU A 348 -15.65 -8.73 -11.15
C GLU A 348 -17.01 -8.14 -10.72
N PHE A 349 -17.07 -7.45 -9.57
CA PHE A 349 -18.28 -6.81 -9.03
C PHE A 349 -18.36 -5.31 -9.31
N LYS A 350 -17.27 -4.68 -9.70
CA LYS A 350 -17.19 -3.25 -9.99
C LYS A 350 -16.30 -3.02 -11.21
N HIS A 351 -16.94 -2.79 -12.34
CA HIS A 351 -16.23 -2.56 -13.59
C HIS A 351 -15.78 -1.10 -13.74
N VAL A 352 -14.64 -0.91 -14.36
CA VAL A 352 -14.06 0.40 -14.72
C VAL A 352 -13.65 0.33 -16.18
N ASN A 353 -13.96 1.36 -16.95
CA ASN A 353 -13.53 1.45 -18.33
C ASN A 353 -12.17 2.16 -18.41
N GLU A 354 -11.13 1.43 -18.74
CA GLU A 354 -9.76 1.93 -18.85
C GLU A 354 -9.63 3.07 -19.88
N ALA A 355 -10.35 2.97 -21.01
CA ALA A 355 -10.27 3.97 -22.07
C ALA A 355 -10.85 5.34 -21.66
N THR A 356 -11.69 5.40 -20.63
CA THR A 356 -12.33 6.65 -20.18
C THR A 356 -11.92 7.07 -18.77
N ILE A 357 -11.08 6.29 -18.08
CA ILE A 357 -10.82 6.48 -16.65
C ILE A 357 -10.28 7.87 -16.30
N VAL A 358 -9.44 8.47 -17.17
CA VAL A 358 -8.92 9.83 -16.97
C VAL A 358 -10.05 10.85 -17.05
N GLU A 359 -10.86 10.79 -18.08
CA GLU A 359 -12.00 11.70 -18.28
C GLU A 359 -13.07 11.50 -17.20
N ASP A 360 -13.37 10.24 -16.81
CA ASP A 360 -14.30 9.93 -15.73
C ASP A 360 -13.78 10.44 -14.37
N THR A 361 -12.47 10.40 -14.17
CA THR A 361 -11.82 10.99 -12.99
C THR A 361 -11.96 12.51 -12.97
N ILE A 362 -11.69 13.20 -14.08
CA ILE A 362 -11.83 14.66 -14.18
C ILE A 362 -13.29 15.08 -13.93
N LYS A 363 -14.25 14.40 -14.57
CA LYS A 363 -15.68 14.63 -14.31
C LYS A 363 -16.03 14.37 -12.85
N GLY A 364 -15.50 13.30 -12.26
CA GLY A 364 -15.68 12.99 -10.84
C GLY A 364 -15.14 14.07 -9.92
N LEU A 365 -13.98 14.65 -10.22
CA LEU A 365 -13.39 15.78 -9.46
C LEU A 365 -14.28 17.02 -9.54
N ILE A 366 -14.87 17.30 -10.70
CA ILE A 366 -15.82 18.39 -10.89
C ILE A 366 -17.12 18.12 -10.11
N ASN A 367 -17.70 16.94 -10.24
CA ASN A 367 -18.92 16.54 -9.51
C ASN A 367 -18.73 16.59 -7.98
N ALA A 368 -17.54 16.22 -7.50
CA ALA A 368 -17.18 16.29 -6.08
C ALA A 368 -16.83 17.72 -5.60
N GLY A 369 -16.76 18.69 -6.50
CA GLY A 369 -16.45 20.09 -6.18
C GLY A 369 -14.99 20.33 -5.84
N LEU A 370 -14.08 19.47 -6.31
CA LEU A 370 -12.63 19.68 -6.19
C LEU A 370 -12.06 20.48 -7.37
N LEU A 371 -12.70 20.40 -8.51
CA LEU A 371 -12.43 21.17 -9.71
C LEU A 371 -13.73 21.82 -10.20
N LYS A 372 -13.58 22.84 -11.02
CA LYS A 372 -14.64 23.41 -11.83
C LYS A 372 -14.40 23.10 -13.29
N GLU A 373 -15.41 23.26 -14.16
CA GLU A 373 -15.25 23.02 -15.58
C GLU A 373 -14.18 23.94 -16.22
N GLU A 374 -14.09 25.18 -15.73
CA GLU A 374 -13.08 26.13 -16.19
C GLU A 374 -11.64 25.75 -15.84
N ASP A 375 -11.41 24.89 -14.83
CA ASP A 375 -10.06 24.44 -14.42
C ASP A 375 -9.45 23.42 -15.39
N ARG A 376 -10.26 22.84 -16.31
CA ARG A 376 -9.76 21.92 -17.34
C ARG A 376 -8.61 22.48 -18.18
N LYS A 377 -8.65 23.79 -18.47
CA LYS A 377 -7.61 24.46 -19.25
C LYS A 377 -6.27 24.55 -18.53
N ASP A 378 -6.27 24.42 -17.19
CA ASP A 378 -5.10 24.50 -16.35
C ASP A 378 -4.51 23.11 -16.02
N ILE A 379 -5.15 22.02 -16.49
CA ILE A 379 -4.58 20.67 -16.42
C ILE A 379 -3.40 20.60 -17.40
N VAL A 380 -2.21 20.46 -16.86
CA VAL A 380 -0.94 20.42 -17.63
C VAL A 380 -0.31 19.03 -17.64
N SER A 381 -0.76 18.13 -16.78
CA SER A 381 -0.34 16.73 -16.74
C SER A 381 -1.49 15.82 -16.37
N THR A 382 -1.57 14.67 -17.04
CA THR A 382 -2.34 13.50 -16.63
C THR A 382 -1.41 12.30 -16.61
N TRP A 383 -1.53 11.48 -15.57
CA TRP A 383 -0.74 10.28 -15.39
C TRP A 383 -1.64 9.13 -14.96
N THR A 384 -1.35 7.92 -15.44
CA THR A 384 -2.10 6.73 -15.05
C THR A 384 -1.17 5.58 -14.72
N TYR A 385 -1.57 4.80 -13.72
CA TYR A 385 -0.95 3.51 -13.41
C TYR A 385 -2.04 2.48 -13.16
N HIS A 386 -1.94 1.34 -13.85
CA HIS A 386 -2.86 0.22 -13.71
C HIS A 386 -2.22 -0.89 -12.86
N ALA A 387 -2.67 -1.04 -11.62
CA ALA A 387 -2.27 -2.10 -10.73
C ALA A 387 -3.26 -3.27 -10.81
N LYS A 388 -2.90 -4.37 -11.47
CA LYS A 388 -3.72 -5.60 -11.51
C LYS A 388 -3.92 -6.20 -10.11
N TYR A 389 -2.99 -5.97 -9.21
CA TYR A 389 -2.96 -6.38 -7.82
C TYR A 389 -2.87 -5.15 -6.91
N SER A 390 -4.00 -4.58 -6.49
CA SER A 390 -4.04 -3.41 -5.59
C SER A 390 -4.29 -3.80 -4.15
N TYR A 391 -5.39 -4.54 -3.90
CA TYR A 391 -5.77 -5.00 -2.57
C TYR A 391 -6.03 -6.51 -2.54
N PRO A 392 -5.36 -7.29 -1.65
CA PRO A 392 -5.72 -8.67 -1.38
C PRO A 392 -7.02 -8.68 -0.58
N THR A 393 -8.12 -9.10 -1.21
CA THR A 393 -9.44 -9.10 -0.57
C THR A 393 -9.49 -10.14 0.56
N PRO A 394 -9.77 -9.76 1.80
CA PRO A 394 -9.80 -10.67 2.94
C PRO A 394 -11.16 -11.40 2.98
N THR A 395 -11.34 -12.38 2.10
CA THR A 395 -12.56 -13.19 2.04
C THR A 395 -12.73 -14.09 3.27
N VAL A 396 -13.94 -14.55 3.52
CA VAL A 396 -14.24 -15.40 4.69
C VAL A 396 -13.50 -16.73 4.69
N ASP A 397 -13.08 -17.23 3.52
CA ASP A 397 -12.35 -18.47 3.32
C ASP A 397 -10.82 -18.29 3.22
N ARG A 398 -10.33 -17.05 3.14
CA ARG A 398 -8.90 -16.71 2.96
C ARG A 398 -7.98 -17.47 3.92
N ASP A 399 -8.27 -17.44 5.22
CA ASP A 399 -7.37 -18.01 6.21
C ASP A 399 -7.28 -19.54 6.12
N ALA A 400 -8.37 -20.21 5.72
CA ALA A 400 -8.36 -21.64 5.46
C ALA A 400 -7.49 -22.00 4.24
N ILE A 401 -7.48 -21.15 3.21
CA ILE A 401 -6.60 -21.29 2.03
C ILE A 401 -5.14 -21.13 2.44
N LEU A 402 -4.83 -20.07 3.18
CA LEU A 402 -3.46 -19.78 3.63
C LEU A 402 -2.90 -20.87 4.53
N ALA A 403 -3.72 -21.44 5.42
CA ALA A 403 -3.34 -22.53 6.32
C ALA A 403 -2.92 -23.81 5.58
N GLN A 404 -3.34 -24.00 4.34
CA GLN A 404 -2.92 -25.11 3.49
C GLN A 404 -1.69 -24.74 2.64
N ALA A 405 -1.74 -23.60 1.96
CA ALA A 405 -0.75 -23.20 0.97
C ALA A 405 0.61 -22.83 1.59
N ILE A 406 0.62 -22.02 2.64
CA ILE A 406 1.87 -21.51 3.23
C ILE A 406 2.73 -22.64 3.83
N PRO A 407 2.20 -23.55 4.68
CA PRO A 407 2.99 -24.65 5.20
C PRO A 407 3.46 -25.63 4.11
N PHE A 408 2.68 -25.80 3.03
CA PHE A 408 3.12 -26.61 1.89
C PHE A 408 4.37 -26.00 1.24
N LEU A 409 4.36 -24.72 0.93
CA LEU A 409 5.50 -24.02 0.32
C LEU A 409 6.74 -24.07 1.22
N GLU A 410 6.58 -23.83 2.51
CA GLU A 410 7.70 -23.81 3.48
C GLU A 410 8.37 -25.18 3.62
N ARG A 411 7.63 -26.28 3.51
CA ARG A 411 8.23 -27.63 3.47
C ARG A 411 9.13 -27.87 2.26
N HIS A 412 9.00 -27.04 1.21
CA HIS A 412 9.84 -27.09 0.01
C HIS A 412 10.86 -25.95 -0.04
N ASP A 413 11.13 -25.32 1.11
CA ASP A 413 12.07 -24.19 1.22
C ASP A 413 11.65 -22.95 0.40
N ILE A 414 10.35 -22.77 0.18
CA ILE A 414 9.76 -21.61 -0.50
C ILE A 414 8.96 -20.79 0.51
N TYR A 415 9.37 -19.55 0.70
CA TYR A 415 8.82 -18.66 1.70
C TYR A 415 8.07 -17.51 1.02
N SER A 416 6.75 -17.62 0.98
CA SER A 416 5.88 -16.58 0.43
C SER A 416 5.57 -15.54 1.49
N ARG A 417 5.97 -14.27 1.27
CA ARG A 417 5.79 -13.16 2.22
C ARG A 417 5.35 -11.88 1.49
N GLY A 418 4.89 -10.91 2.26
CA GLY A 418 4.45 -9.62 1.76
C GLY A 418 2.97 -9.55 1.42
N ARG A 419 2.56 -8.41 0.89
CA ARG A 419 1.15 -8.03 0.67
C ARG A 419 0.34 -9.10 -0.05
N PHE A 420 0.82 -9.61 -1.17
CA PHE A 420 0.15 -10.65 -1.95
C PHE A 420 0.75 -12.04 -1.78
N GLY A 421 1.93 -12.16 -1.20
CA GLY A 421 2.51 -13.44 -0.83
C GLY A 421 1.79 -14.08 0.35
N MET A 422 1.42 -13.27 1.35
CA MET A 422 0.65 -13.71 2.51
C MET A 422 -0.85 -13.45 2.40
N TRP A 423 -1.29 -12.63 1.46
CA TRP A 423 -2.72 -12.27 1.26
C TRP A 423 -3.43 -11.72 2.50
N LYS A 424 -2.67 -11.22 3.48
CA LYS A 424 -3.16 -10.66 4.74
C LYS A 424 -3.13 -9.13 4.70
N TYR A 425 -4.24 -8.51 4.34
CA TYR A 425 -4.36 -7.06 4.26
C TYR A 425 -4.05 -6.35 5.58
N GLU A 426 -4.43 -6.95 6.70
CA GLU A 426 -4.22 -6.43 8.05
C GLU A 426 -2.74 -6.16 8.36
N VAL A 427 -1.83 -6.88 7.72
CA VAL A 427 -0.37 -6.73 7.87
C VAL A 427 0.31 -6.51 6.51
N ALA A 428 -0.28 -5.69 5.66
CA ALA A 428 0.16 -5.46 4.29
C ALA A 428 0.48 -3.98 3.97
N ASN A 429 0.61 -3.12 4.97
CA ASN A 429 1.19 -1.79 4.78
C ASN A 429 2.68 -1.91 4.44
N THR A 430 3.30 -0.83 4.01
CA THR A 430 4.70 -0.84 3.56
C THR A 430 5.68 -1.26 4.65
N ASP A 431 5.46 -0.80 5.88
CA ASP A 431 6.22 -1.20 7.08
C ASP A 431 6.06 -2.68 7.41
N HIS A 432 4.82 -3.18 7.48
CA HIS A 432 4.53 -4.60 7.69
C HIS A 432 5.17 -5.47 6.59
N SER A 433 5.08 -5.03 5.33
CA SER A 433 5.63 -5.78 4.20
C SER A 433 7.15 -5.87 4.28
N LEU A 434 7.84 -4.78 4.64
CA LEU A 434 9.29 -4.78 4.85
C LEU A 434 9.66 -5.69 6.03
N MET A 435 8.93 -5.58 7.15
CA MET A 435 9.18 -6.40 8.35
C MET A 435 8.93 -7.88 8.14
N GLN A 436 7.97 -8.30 7.32
CA GLN A 436 7.82 -9.70 6.94
C GLN A 436 9.10 -10.27 6.30
N GLY A 437 9.79 -9.48 5.46
CA GLY A 437 11.09 -9.86 4.91
C GLY A 437 12.17 -9.95 5.99
N VAL A 438 12.28 -8.95 6.84
CA VAL A 438 13.25 -8.87 7.95
C VAL A 438 13.06 -10.03 8.94
N GLU A 439 11.84 -10.25 9.41
CA GLU A 439 11.52 -11.28 10.39
C GLU A 439 11.73 -12.70 9.85
N LEU A 440 11.45 -12.92 8.55
CA LEU A 440 11.76 -14.19 7.91
C LEU A 440 13.27 -14.49 7.97
N ILE A 441 14.11 -13.49 7.69
CA ILE A 441 15.57 -13.67 7.77
C ILE A 441 16.02 -13.89 9.20
N ASN A 442 15.44 -13.17 10.16
CA ASN A 442 15.70 -13.42 11.59
C ASN A 442 15.32 -14.87 11.98
N ARG A 443 14.19 -15.38 11.49
CA ARG A 443 13.80 -16.78 11.71
C ARG A 443 14.83 -17.75 11.14
N LEU A 444 15.25 -17.54 9.90
CA LEU A 444 16.16 -18.46 9.21
C LEU A 444 17.60 -18.42 9.77
N LEU A 445 18.10 -17.27 10.17
CA LEU A 445 19.47 -17.09 10.65
C LEU A 445 19.60 -17.11 12.18
N LEU A 446 18.61 -16.58 12.91
CA LEU A 446 18.68 -16.39 14.36
C LEU A 446 17.73 -17.32 15.13
N GLY A 447 16.79 -17.99 14.46
CA GLY A 447 15.77 -18.84 15.08
C GLY A 447 14.65 -18.05 15.77
N GLU A 448 14.48 -16.77 15.45
CA GLU A 448 13.45 -15.90 16.02
C GLU A 448 12.09 -16.15 15.34
N ALA A 449 10.99 -15.95 16.10
CA ALA A 449 9.65 -16.11 15.52
C ALA A 449 9.26 -14.91 14.66
N GLU A 450 8.53 -15.17 13.57
CA GLU A 450 7.88 -14.12 12.77
C GLU A 450 6.61 -13.66 13.50
N SER A 451 6.61 -12.45 14.03
CA SER A 451 5.47 -11.91 14.79
C SER A 451 4.46 -11.21 13.90
N THR A 452 4.92 -10.47 12.88
CA THR A 452 4.04 -9.68 11.98
C THR A 452 2.98 -10.55 11.30
N ILE A 453 3.33 -11.71 10.78
CA ILE A 453 2.36 -12.60 10.12
C ILE A 453 1.40 -13.28 11.09
N GLY A 454 1.74 -13.33 12.36
CA GLY A 454 0.94 -13.89 13.45
C GLY A 454 0.03 -12.89 14.15
N ILE A 455 0.10 -11.59 13.82
CA ILE A 455 -0.74 -10.56 14.45
C ILE A 455 -2.20 -10.88 14.20
N LYS A 456 -2.95 -10.98 15.30
CA LYS A 456 -4.40 -11.05 15.31
C LYS A 456 -4.92 -9.74 15.89
N TYR A 457 -5.68 -9.01 15.12
CA TYR A 457 -6.36 -7.82 15.61
C TYR A 457 -7.65 -8.24 16.29
N GLU A 458 -7.74 -8.06 17.59
CA GLU A 458 -9.03 -8.10 18.27
C GLU A 458 -9.76 -6.81 17.94
N SER A 459 -10.95 -6.92 17.36
CA SER A 459 -11.85 -5.79 17.17
C SER A 459 -12.40 -5.37 18.52
N THR A 460 -11.63 -4.59 19.26
CA THR A 460 -12.08 -4.00 20.52
C THR A 460 -12.91 -2.75 20.21
N LEU A 461 -14.05 -2.62 20.89
CA LEU A 461 -14.87 -1.41 20.79
C LEU A 461 -14.13 -0.14 21.21
N ASP A 462 -13.00 -0.28 21.87
CA ASP A 462 -12.19 0.83 22.37
C ASP A 462 -11.30 1.49 21.30
N GLY A 463 -11.22 0.96 20.09
CA GLY A 463 -10.51 1.58 18.97
C GLY A 463 -9.02 1.86 19.18
N ARG A 464 -8.41 1.32 20.22
CA ARG A 464 -7.05 1.62 20.65
C ARG A 464 -6.12 0.42 20.48
N ASN A 465 -5.94 -0.02 19.26
CA ASN A 465 -4.92 -1.03 18.99
C ASN A 465 -3.49 -0.44 18.92
N ALA A 466 -3.33 0.87 18.91
CA ALA A 466 -2.02 1.54 18.86
C ALA A 466 -1.06 1.03 19.95
N ALA A 467 -1.53 0.86 21.19
CA ALA A 467 -0.69 0.37 22.30
C ALA A 467 -0.27 -1.11 22.16
N THR A 468 -1.00 -1.90 21.38
CA THR A 468 -0.65 -3.30 21.09
C THR A 468 0.45 -3.36 20.04
N HIS A 469 0.47 -2.39 19.12
CA HIS A 469 1.45 -2.30 18.03
C HIS A 469 2.79 -1.73 18.47
N GLU A 470 2.81 -0.81 19.41
CA GLU A 470 4.07 -0.35 19.99
C GLU A 470 4.92 -1.50 20.55
N ARG A 471 4.30 -2.57 21.02
CA ARG A 471 5.00 -3.76 21.50
C ARG A 471 5.55 -4.66 20.39
N SER A 472 4.94 -4.64 19.22
CA SER A 472 5.46 -5.38 18.07
C SER A 472 6.73 -4.79 17.49
N HIS A 473 7.14 -3.58 17.92
CA HIS A 473 8.44 -3.00 17.62
C HIS A 473 9.62 -3.86 18.02
N LEU A 474 9.43 -4.67 19.08
CA LEU A 474 10.44 -5.55 19.62
C LEU A 474 10.45 -6.91 18.92
N ALA A 475 9.43 -7.20 18.15
CA ALA A 475 9.32 -8.44 17.41
C ALA A 475 10.27 -8.40 16.21
N GLY A 476 11.13 -9.36 16.15
CA GLY A 476 12.20 -9.44 15.14
C GLY A 476 13.59 -9.21 15.69
N SER A 477 13.69 -9.03 16.99
CA SER A 477 14.95 -8.83 17.68
C SER A 477 15.19 -9.74 18.87
N GLY A 478 14.28 -10.67 19.19
CA GLY A 478 14.31 -11.75 20.19
C GLY A 478 15.33 -11.73 21.33
N ASP A 479 16.48 -11.11 21.11
CA ASP A 479 17.57 -10.99 22.09
C ASP A 479 17.90 -9.51 22.35
N PRO A 480 17.55 -8.99 23.55
CA PRO A 480 17.85 -7.60 23.93
C PRO A 480 19.33 -7.22 23.82
N LYS A 481 20.25 -8.19 23.92
CA LYS A 481 21.68 -7.97 23.82
C LYS A 481 22.10 -7.75 22.37
N LYS A 482 21.57 -8.55 21.42
CA LYS A 482 21.77 -8.38 19.98
C LYS A 482 21.13 -7.09 19.46
N MET A 483 19.97 -6.69 20.02
CA MET A 483 19.35 -5.39 19.74
C MET A 483 20.25 -4.22 20.10
N LYS A 484 20.89 -4.29 21.25
CA LYS A 484 21.79 -3.23 21.71
C LYS A 484 23.03 -3.14 20.82
N GLU A 485 23.60 -4.27 20.46
CA GLU A 485 24.75 -4.33 19.51
C GLU A 485 24.35 -3.82 18.12
N LEU A 486 23.17 -4.16 17.62
CA LEU A 486 22.66 -3.67 16.34
C LEU A 486 22.36 -2.17 16.37
N ALA A 487 21.80 -1.67 17.47
CA ALA A 487 21.56 -0.23 17.66
C ALA A 487 22.86 0.57 17.77
N GLU A 488 23.90 -0.01 18.32
CA GLU A 488 25.22 0.63 18.39
C GLU A 488 25.96 0.58 17.06
N LEU A 489 25.85 -0.52 16.29
CA LEU A 489 26.35 -0.60 14.92
C LEU A 489 25.64 0.42 14.00
N THR A 490 24.35 0.60 14.17
CA THR A 490 23.57 1.59 13.42
C THR A 490 23.99 3.02 13.76
N LYS A 491 24.30 3.30 15.03
CA LYS A 491 24.82 4.62 15.46
C LYS A 491 26.22 4.91 14.93
N SER A 492 27.10 3.90 14.91
CA SER A 492 28.49 4.08 14.42
C SER A 492 28.54 4.36 12.92
N HIS A 493 27.61 3.83 12.13
CA HIS A 493 27.52 4.11 10.69
C HIS A 493 26.92 5.48 10.38
N ALA A 494 25.99 5.98 11.20
CA ALA A 494 25.40 7.32 11.03
C ALA A 494 26.43 8.46 11.24
N HIS A 495 27.49 8.23 11.99
CA HIS A 495 28.58 9.19 12.17
C HIS A 495 29.67 9.13 11.08
N ALA A 496 29.71 8.07 10.28
CA ALA A 496 30.77 7.87 9.27
C ALA A 496 30.44 8.46 7.89
N THR A 497 29.18 8.83 7.62
CA THR A 497 28.75 9.36 6.31
C THR A 497 28.27 10.80 6.42
N GLY A 498 29.20 11.72 6.69
CA GLY A 498 28.96 13.17 6.60
C GLY A 498 28.82 13.72 5.17
N GLU A 499 28.55 12.88 4.19
CA GLU A 499 28.29 13.31 2.83
C GLU A 499 26.80 13.62 2.64
N THR A 500 26.49 14.85 2.23
CA THR A 500 25.20 15.25 1.70
C THR A 500 24.91 14.43 0.45
N VAL A 501 24.05 13.42 0.58
CA VAL A 501 23.61 12.62 -0.56
C VAL A 501 22.75 13.51 -1.47
N LYS A 502 23.26 13.79 -2.67
CA LYS A 502 22.45 14.43 -3.73
C LYS A 502 21.30 13.47 -4.11
N PRO A 503 20.12 13.98 -4.45
CA PRO A 503 19.02 13.13 -4.93
C PRO A 503 19.51 12.28 -6.10
N THR A 504 19.16 10.99 -6.07
CA THR A 504 19.43 10.08 -7.18
C THR A 504 18.74 10.62 -8.43
N PRO A 505 19.34 10.56 -9.63
CA PRO A 505 18.67 11.01 -10.84
C PRO A 505 17.30 10.33 -10.97
N HIS A 506 16.28 11.12 -11.22
CA HIS A 506 14.92 10.60 -11.42
C HIS A 506 14.92 9.59 -12.57
N PHE A 507 14.29 8.44 -12.38
CA PHE A 507 13.96 7.55 -13.49
C PHE A 507 12.99 8.30 -14.42
N ASN A 508 13.49 8.76 -15.56
CA ASN A 508 12.63 9.14 -16.66
C ASN A 508 12.10 7.83 -17.25
N VAL A 509 10.81 7.58 -17.15
CA VAL A 509 10.16 6.50 -17.89
C VAL A 509 10.16 6.94 -19.37
N THR A 510 11.25 6.70 -20.07
CA THR A 510 11.22 6.65 -21.52
C THR A 510 10.55 5.33 -21.87
N THR A 511 9.37 5.38 -22.47
CA THR A 511 8.74 4.23 -23.10
C THR A 511 9.79 3.51 -23.95
N ALA A 512 10.18 2.30 -23.55
CA ALA A 512 10.95 1.41 -24.41
C ALA A 512 10.03 1.04 -25.57
N ALA A 513 10.20 1.72 -26.69
CA ALA A 513 9.55 1.35 -27.93
C ALA A 513 9.99 -0.06 -28.30
N THR A 514 9.05 -0.98 -28.34
CA THR A 514 9.20 -2.27 -29.02
C THR A 514 9.75 -1.99 -30.42
N GLY A 515 10.86 -2.63 -30.80
CA GLY A 515 11.67 -2.36 -31.96
C GLY A 515 10.92 -2.25 -33.30
N ALA A 516 10.45 -1.05 -33.60
CA ALA A 516 10.14 -0.59 -34.95
C ALA A 516 10.84 0.76 -35.11
N ALA A 517 11.73 0.85 -36.08
CA ALA A 517 12.57 2.00 -36.32
C ALA A 517 11.74 3.29 -36.38
N ALA A 518 11.82 4.11 -35.36
CA ALA A 518 11.20 5.41 -35.30
C ALA A 518 12.05 6.38 -36.12
N ARG A 519 11.46 6.95 -37.16
CA ARG A 519 11.99 8.14 -37.83
C ARG A 519 12.03 9.31 -36.83
N PRO A 520 13.02 10.18 -36.86
CA PRO A 520 13.09 11.31 -35.94
C PRO A 520 11.88 12.23 -36.17
N ALA A 521 11.08 12.41 -35.13
CA ALA A 521 9.98 13.36 -35.14
C ALA A 521 10.56 14.79 -35.18
N LYS A 522 10.15 15.56 -36.17
CA LYS A 522 10.37 17.01 -36.18
C LYS A 522 9.69 17.64 -35.01
N ALA A 523 10.40 18.53 -34.31
CA ALA A 523 9.85 19.33 -33.23
C ALA A 523 8.56 20.03 -33.69
N ALA A 524 7.44 19.65 -33.15
CA ALA A 524 6.19 20.36 -33.32
C ALA A 524 6.05 21.37 -32.19
N ASN A 525 6.28 22.63 -32.48
CA ASN A 525 5.87 23.75 -31.66
C ASN A 525 4.35 23.86 -31.73
N ASN A 526 3.65 23.27 -30.80
CA ASN A 526 2.22 23.55 -30.63
C ASN A 526 1.91 23.54 -29.10
N PRO A 527 1.42 24.66 -28.54
CA PRO A 527 1.24 24.80 -27.08
C PRO A 527 -0.06 24.15 -26.53
N GLY A 528 -0.46 23.02 -27.09
CA GLY A 528 -1.71 22.35 -26.78
C GLY A 528 -1.65 20.83 -26.52
N ASP A 529 -0.52 20.19 -26.74
CA ASP A 529 -0.44 18.75 -26.55
C ASP A 529 -0.24 18.39 -25.08
N LYS A 530 -1.30 17.86 -24.49
CA LYS A 530 -1.29 17.25 -23.13
C LYS A 530 -0.47 15.97 -23.19
N ALA A 531 0.56 15.87 -22.37
CA ALA A 531 1.31 14.63 -22.25
C ALA A 531 0.50 13.61 -21.41
N GLU A 532 -0.04 12.59 -22.09
CA GLU A 532 -0.59 11.40 -21.42
C GLU A 532 0.52 10.37 -21.28
N VAL A 533 0.75 9.92 -20.02
CA VAL A 533 1.68 8.84 -19.73
C VAL A 533 0.89 7.68 -19.15
N HIS A 534 0.79 6.60 -19.91
CA HIS A 534 0.20 5.35 -19.47
C HIS A 534 1.30 4.37 -19.07
N VAL A 535 1.22 3.85 -17.85
CA VAL A 535 2.11 2.78 -17.39
C VAL A 535 1.23 1.61 -16.97
N SER A 536 1.36 0.47 -17.64
CA SER A 536 0.64 -0.75 -17.31
C SER A 536 1.59 -1.85 -16.85
N GLU A 537 1.08 -2.76 -16.01
CA GLU A 537 1.86 -3.93 -15.59
C GLU A 537 2.17 -4.91 -16.74
N GLU A 538 1.52 -4.78 -17.89
CA GLU A 538 1.80 -5.63 -19.06
C GLU A 538 3.02 -5.16 -19.83
N GLU A 539 3.32 -3.86 -19.78
CA GLU A 539 4.48 -3.26 -20.46
C GLU A 539 5.74 -3.25 -19.56
N LEU A 540 5.56 -3.49 -18.27
CA LEU A 540 6.62 -3.61 -17.27
C LEU A 540 6.73 -5.06 -16.79
#